data_6c7a4f732bead673e93bedd1e4c49b12
#
_entry.id   6c7a4f732bead673e93bedd1e4c49b12
#
_cell.length_a   1.000
_cell.length_b   1.000
_cell.length_c   1.000
_cell.angle_alpha   90.00
_cell.angle_beta   90.00
_cell.angle_gamma   90.00
#
_symmetry.space_group_name_H-M   'P 1'
#
loop_
_entity.id
_entity.type
_entity.pdbx_description
1 polymer ?
#
loop_
_entity_poly.entity_id
_entity_poly.type
_entity_poly.pdbx_seq_one_letter_code
_entity_poly.pdbx_strand_id
1 'polypeptide(L)'
;MSELKFIETTDETIYTDILEELENGVGEPLYPGDERRIFGDTMAKVIVTVYNTVNDACRQKMLRYARGTVLDALGENRDVIRLDPTYATTTLRFTVTEAVGSNIIIPAGLRVTGDFVHYFLTDTTAVLYAGSLYVDVEATAEEGGTDYNNIDEGEISEIVDVSDVPLLDGVTNLTITEGGGDREEDEPYRERIREAENKLSTAGPAKAYKYWALSANSLVTDAVVESEKETITRTLKTYAGHAFQGGANLLPDTLVVFLSDGSEATAGADYTAEYADELLTLSLSGSLAGAEAVKIQIGRNMYGRVKIVPICAGGQIPSEEVLADVLAACSADDVRPLTDMVTVEAPETHEYDIELTYYTTKANESEVVQNVEGSGGAIDQYINWQGSTLNQDINPDELRKRILCPDWADDLIGATRVQIIKPEYTELNSTTVAKFSGKKTVK
;
A
#
# COMPACT_ATOMS: atom_id res chain seq x y z
N MET A 1 9.83 -18.19 13.71
CA MET A 1 9.69 -19.60 13.21
C MET A 1 11.05 -20.11 12.85
N SER A 2 11.39 -21.38 13.18
CA SER A 2 12.68 -21.98 12.82
C SER A 2 12.85 -22.00 11.28
N GLU A 3 14.02 -21.67 10.82
CA GLU A 3 14.40 -21.75 9.41
C GLU A 3 14.35 -23.22 8.94
N LEU A 4 13.71 -23.47 7.77
CA LEU A 4 13.61 -24.81 7.22
C LEU A 4 14.98 -25.24 6.65
N LYS A 5 15.51 -26.34 7.14
CA LYS A 5 16.74 -26.97 6.64
C LYS A 5 16.42 -28.31 6.02
N PHE A 6 16.94 -28.59 4.83
CA PHE A 6 16.83 -29.88 4.13
C PHE A 6 18.00 -30.79 4.49
N ILE A 7 19.14 -30.19 4.75
CA ILE A 7 20.31 -30.86 5.28
C ILE A 7 20.47 -30.36 6.72
N GLU A 8 20.19 -31.20 7.70
CA GLU A 8 20.15 -30.87 9.13
C GLU A 8 21.52 -31.03 9.83
N THR A 9 22.61 -30.95 9.08
CA THR A 9 23.94 -31.05 9.64
C THR A 9 24.41 -29.67 10.10
N THR A 10 25.03 -29.58 11.25
CA THR A 10 25.65 -28.34 11.75
C THR A 10 27.06 -28.20 11.20
N ASP A 11 27.57 -26.98 11.12
CA ASP A 11 28.95 -26.72 10.72
C ASP A 11 29.95 -27.47 11.61
N GLU A 12 29.69 -27.51 12.91
CA GLU A 12 30.48 -28.20 13.90
C GLU A 12 30.55 -29.72 13.67
N THR A 13 29.40 -30.34 13.32
CA THR A 13 29.35 -31.76 12.97
C THR A 13 30.19 -32.07 11.73
N ILE A 14 30.08 -31.25 10.67
CA ILE A 14 30.88 -31.41 9.45
C ILE A 14 32.36 -31.33 9.71
N TYR A 15 32.79 -30.36 10.55
CA TYR A 15 34.18 -30.23 10.95
C TYR A 15 34.67 -31.44 11.75
N THR A 16 33.86 -31.94 12.67
CA THR A 16 34.18 -33.10 13.49
C THR A 16 34.28 -34.37 12.65
N ASP A 17 33.31 -34.64 11.79
CA ASP A 17 33.25 -35.81 10.91
C ASP A 17 34.47 -35.85 9.97
N ILE A 18 34.81 -34.73 9.34
CA ILE A 18 35.96 -34.64 8.43
C ILE A 18 37.29 -34.85 9.21
N LEU A 19 37.40 -34.29 10.40
CA LEU A 19 38.58 -34.48 11.21
C LEU A 19 38.74 -35.94 11.66
N GLU A 20 37.69 -36.58 12.12
CA GLU A 20 37.68 -37.98 12.51
C GLU A 20 38.04 -38.90 11.34
N GLU A 21 37.50 -38.65 10.12
CA GLU A 21 37.85 -39.44 8.94
C GLU A 21 39.32 -39.25 8.51
N LEU A 22 39.87 -38.03 8.65
CA LEU A 22 41.28 -37.78 8.38
C LEU A 22 42.20 -38.47 9.40
N GLU A 23 41.85 -38.38 10.70
CA GLU A 23 42.61 -39.04 11.76
C GLU A 23 42.59 -40.57 11.61
N ASN A 24 41.40 -41.12 11.29
CA ASN A 24 41.25 -42.54 11.03
C ASN A 24 42.07 -43.00 9.80
N GLY A 25 42.12 -42.20 8.74
CA GLY A 25 42.89 -42.48 7.53
C GLY A 25 44.38 -42.39 7.72
N VAL A 26 44.84 -41.52 8.58
CA VAL A 26 46.27 -41.30 8.92
C VAL A 26 46.75 -42.25 10.03
N GLY A 27 45.85 -42.67 10.93
CA GLY A 27 46.13 -43.53 12.09
C GLY A 27 46.77 -42.85 13.28
N GLU A 28 46.72 -41.49 13.35
CA GLU A 28 47.21 -40.67 14.46
C GLU A 28 46.38 -39.38 14.62
N PRO A 29 46.27 -38.80 15.83
CA PRO A 29 45.58 -37.55 16.06
C PRO A 29 46.26 -36.37 15.35
N LEU A 30 45.46 -35.48 14.72
CA LEU A 30 45.91 -34.30 14.01
C LEU A 30 45.74 -33.04 14.91
N TYR A 31 46.87 -32.44 15.34
CA TYR A 31 46.87 -31.25 16.19
C TYR A 31 46.70 -29.94 15.38
N PRO A 32 46.21 -28.87 16.01
CA PRO A 32 46.18 -27.55 15.38
C PRO A 32 47.57 -27.13 14.87
N GLY A 33 47.63 -26.77 13.57
CA GLY A 33 48.90 -26.43 12.92
C GLY A 33 49.48 -27.55 12.03
N ASP A 34 48.96 -28.79 12.11
CA ASP A 34 49.27 -29.85 11.15
C ASP A 34 48.71 -29.48 9.77
N GLU A 35 49.52 -29.56 8.72
CA GLU A 35 49.15 -29.21 7.36
C GLU A 35 47.93 -30.02 6.86
N ARG A 36 47.82 -31.29 7.27
CA ARG A 36 46.71 -32.20 6.93
C ARG A 36 45.42 -31.72 7.61
N ARG A 37 45.47 -31.23 8.86
CA ARG A 37 44.35 -30.65 9.57
C ARG A 37 43.89 -29.35 8.91
N ILE A 38 44.85 -28.46 8.58
CA ILE A 38 44.54 -27.21 7.86
C ILE A 38 43.85 -27.49 6.52
N PHE A 39 44.29 -28.53 5.81
CA PHE A 39 43.61 -28.98 4.59
C PHE A 39 42.17 -29.47 4.87
N GLY A 40 42.00 -30.31 5.89
CA GLY A 40 40.69 -30.79 6.34
C GLY A 40 39.73 -29.67 6.72
N ASP A 41 40.21 -28.72 7.52
CA ASP A 41 39.41 -27.53 7.92
C ASP A 41 38.99 -26.68 6.69
N THR A 42 39.87 -26.59 5.69
CA THR A 42 39.55 -25.87 4.45
C THR A 42 38.52 -26.62 3.63
N MET A 43 38.63 -27.94 3.54
CA MET A 43 37.62 -28.79 2.86
C MET A 43 36.28 -28.73 3.60
N ALA A 44 36.28 -28.73 4.94
CA ALA A 44 35.07 -28.58 5.74
C ALA A 44 34.31 -27.27 5.41
N LYS A 45 35.07 -26.15 5.32
CA LYS A 45 34.48 -24.86 4.91
C LYS A 45 33.81 -24.91 3.54
N VAL A 46 34.46 -25.58 2.57
CA VAL A 46 33.88 -25.75 1.22
C VAL A 46 32.59 -26.58 1.28
N ILE A 47 32.58 -27.68 2.05
CA ILE A 47 31.42 -28.55 2.21
C ILE A 47 30.27 -27.81 2.91
N VAL A 48 30.55 -27.06 3.97
CA VAL A 48 29.57 -26.18 4.64
C VAL A 48 28.95 -25.21 3.62
N THR A 49 29.79 -24.57 2.82
CA THR A 49 29.30 -23.66 1.77
C THR A 49 28.38 -24.36 0.76
N VAL A 50 28.76 -25.57 0.34
CA VAL A 50 27.94 -26.38 -0.57
C VAL A 50 26.61 -26.75 0.08
N TYR A 51 26.61 -27.19 1.33
CA TYR A 51 25.37 -27.55 2.04
C TYR A 51 24.45 -26.33 2.22
N ASN A 52 24.99 -25.17 2.54
CA ASN A 52 24.24 -23.94 2.64
C ASN A 52 23.63 -23.54 1.28
N THR A 53 24.39 -23.69 0.18
CA THR A 53 23.91 -23.44 -1.18
C THR A 53 22.79 -24.42 -1.56
N VAL A 54 22.92 -25.71 -1.22
CA VAL A 54 21.87 -26.71 -1.47
C VAL A 54 20.63 -26.41 -0.66
N ASN A 55 20.76 -26.06 0.62
CA ASN A 55 19.64 -25.67 1.47
C ASN A 55 18.93 -24.44 0.90
N ASP A 56 19.67 -23.42 0.46
CA ASP A 56 19.09 -22.23 -0.17
C ASP A 56 18.38 -22.60 -1.49
N ALA A 57 19.01 -23.37 -2.37
CA ALA A 57 18.40 -23.81 -3.62
C ALA A 57 17.12 -24.63 -3.41
N CYS A 58 17.06 -25.46 -2.37
CA CYS A 58 15.84 -26.17 -2.00
C CYS A 58 14.76 -25.24 -1.47
N ARG A 59 15.13 -24.25 -0.63
CA ARG A 59 14.20 -23.24 -0.12
C ARG A 59 13.64 -22.37 -1.22
N GLN A 60 14.44 -21.99 -2.21
CA GLN A 60 14.01 -21.20 -3.36
C GLN A 60 12.85 -21.83 -4.15
N LYS A 61 12.62 -23.15 -4.05
CA LYS A 61 11.46 -23.81 -4.67
C LYS A 61 10.13 -23.54 -3.96
N MET A 62 10.18 -22.92 -2.78
CA MET A 62 8.99 -22.61 -2.01
C MET A 62 8.68 -21.11 -2.10
N LEU A 63 7.45 -20.77 -2.42
CA LEU A 63 7.00 -19.39 -2.57
C LEU A 63 7.43 -18.46 -1.40
N ARG A 64 7.46 -19.01 -0.17
CA ARG A 64 7.85 -18.27 1.02
C ARG A 64 9.29 -17.76 1.01
N TYR A 65 10.20 -18.50 0.37
CA TYR A 65 11.65 -18.24 0.38
C TYR A 65 12.20 -17.82 -0.97
N ALA A 66 11.42 -18.00 -2.03
CA ALA A 66 11.81 -17.65 -3.39
C ALA A 66 12.03 -16.14 -3.53
N ARG A 67 13.03 -15.76 -4.31
CA ARG A 67 13.40 -14.37 -4.57
C ARG A 67 13.88 -14.18 -6.01
N GLY A 68 13.77 -12.93 -6.50
CA GLY A 68 14.22 -12.53 -7.82
C GLY A 68 13.64 -13.43 -8.93
N THR A 69 14.47 -13.85 -9.88
CA THR A 69 14.07 -14.65 -11.04
C THR A 69 13.42 -15.99 -10.70
N VAL A 70 13.76 -16.59 -9.55
CA VAL A 70 13.10 -17.83 -9.11
C VAL A 70 11.67 -17.57 -8.67
N LEU A 71 11.43 -16.44 -8.01
CA LEU A 71 10.09 -16.01 -7.66
C LEU A 71 9.28 -15.68 -8.92
N ASP A 72 9.91 -15.04 -9.92
CA ASP A 72 9.28 -14.75 -11.22
C ASP A 72 8.81 -16.05 -11.90
N ALA A 73 9.66 -17.09 -11.94
CA ALA A 73 9.29 -18.39 -12.49
C ALA A 73 8.16 -19.10 -11.71
N LEU A 74 8.07 -18.90 -10.38
CA LEU A 74 6.95 -19.41 -9.58
C LEU A 74 5.65 -18.65 -9.86
N GLY A 75 5.76 -17.35 -10.15
CA GLY A 75 4.62 -16.50 -10.54
C GLY A 75 4.08 -16.90 -11.90
N GLU A 76 4.94 -17.11 -12.90
CA GLU A 76 4.56 -17.59 -14.25
C GLU A 76 3.74 -18.87 -14.20
N ASN A 77 4.06 -19.82 -13.31
CA ASN A 77 3.29 -21.05 -13.14
C ASN A 77 1.84 -20.82 -12.68
N ARG A 78 1.50 -19.61 -12.24
CA ARG A 78 0.16 -19.20 -11.80
C ARG A 78 -0.43 -18.08 -12.65
N ASP A 79 0.17 -17.80 -13.80
CA ASP A 79 -0.17 -16.69 -14.69
C ASP A 79 -0.17 -15.33 -13.95
N VAL A 80 0.81 -15.11 -13.06
CA VAL A 80 1.05 -13.87 -12.38
C VAL A 80 2.41 -13.35 -12.80
N ILE A 81 2.42 -12.24 -13.51
CA ILE A 81 3.64 -11.57 -13.96
C ILE A 81 3.94 -10.44 -13.00
N ARG A 82 5.23 -10.21 -12.68
CA ARG A 82 5.67 -9.07 -11.87
C ARG A 82 5.33 -7.77 -12.59
N LEU A 83 4.79 -6.80 -11.88
CA LEU A 83 4.45 -5.50 -12.45
C LEU A 83 5.72 -4.72 -12.81
N ASP A 84 5.72 -4.17 -14.01
CA ASP A 84 6.79 -3.30 -14.48
C ASP A 84 6.70 -1.92 -13.80
N PRO A 85 7.80 -1.13 -13.79
CA PRO A 85 7.77 0.22 -13.27
C PRO A 85 6.80 1.09 -14.07
N THR A 86 6.15 2.04 -13.39
CA THR A 86 5.33 3.07 -14.01
C THR A 86 6.14 4.34 -14.23
N TYR A 87 5.68 5.17 -15.14
CA TYR A 87 6.39 6.37 -15.56
C TYR A 87 5.72 7.62 -14.98
N ALA A 88 6.52 8.56 -14.50
CA ALA A 88 6.01 9.84 -14.03
C ALA A 88 5.56 10.72 -15.21
N THR A 89 4.51 11.49 -15.02
CA THR A 89 3.94 12.39 -16.03
C THR A 89 3.90 13.83 -15.53
N THR A 90 3.92 14.79 -16.45
CA THR A 90 3.74 16.21 -16.19
C THR A 90 3.28 16.94 -17.45
N THR A 91 2.77 18.16 -17.28
CA THR A 91 2.46 19.05 -18.40
C THR A 91 3.58 20.06 -18.59
N LEU A 92 4.19 20.07 -19.77
CA LEU A 92 5.25 20.99 -20.16
C LEU A 92 4.68 22.18 -20.93
N ARG A 93 5.14 23.37 -20.60
CA ARG A 93 4.89 24.60 -21.37
C ARG A 93 6.15 25.02 -22.12
N PHE A 94 6.08 25.01 -23.43
CA PHE A 94 7.10 25.55 -24.30
C PHE A 94 6.79 27.01 -24.64
N THR A 95 7.79 27.89 -24.57
CA THR A 95 7.62 29.33 -24.69
C THR A 95 8.54 29.94 -25.71
N VAL A 96 8.07 31.05 -26.29
CA VAL A 96 8.88 32.00 -27.08
C VAL A 96 8.76 33.39 -26.46
N THR A 97 9.87 34.15 -26.45
CA THR A 97 9.91 35.49 -25.86
C THR A 97 9.11 36.50 -26.72
N GLU A 98 9.15 36.33 -28.04
CA GLU A 98 8.40 37.17 -28.99
C GLU A 98 7.58 36.27 -29.91
N ALA A 99 6.36 36.71 -30.24
CA ALA A 99 5.48 35.95 -31.11
C ALA A 99 6.08 35.81 -32.51
N VAL A 100 6.27 34.60 -32.98
CA VAL A 100 6.82 34.29 -34.31
C VAL A 100 5.76 34.32 -35.39
N GLY A 101 6.15 34.65 -36.60
CA GLY A 101 5.25 34.78 -37.76
C GLY A 101 4.94 33.45 -38.46
N SER A 102 5.50 32.33 -37.98
CA SER A 102 5.30 30.98 -38.52
C SER A 102 5.02 29.97 -37.38
N ASN A 103 4.35 28.89 -37.72
CA ASN A 103 4.12 27.81 -36.75
C ASN A 103 5.44 27.11 -36.41
N ILE A 104 5.63 26.79 -35.11
CA ILE A 104 6.72 25.95 -34.63
C ILE A 104 6.13 24.60 -34.30
N ILE A 105 6.72 23.53 -34.82
CA ILE A 105 6.32 22.16 -34.54
C ILE A 105 7.23 21.63 -33.43
N ILE A 106 6.62 21.16 -32.36
CA ILE A 106 7.28 20.45 -31.25
C ILE A 106 7.03 18.96 -31.49
N PRO A 107 8.06 18.17 -31.83
CA PRO A 107 7.87 16.75 -32.12
C PRO A 107 7.52 15.96 -30.82
N ALA A 108 6.80 14.86 -30.97
CA ALA A 108 6.72 13.84 -29.93
C ALA A 108 8.12 13.24 -29.69
N GLY A 109 8.46 12.94 -28.44
CA GLY A 109 9.76 12.39 -28.05
C GLY A 109 10.85 13.48 -27.89
N LEU A 110 10.50 14.77 -27.86
CA LEU A 110 11.45 15.84 -27.54
C LEU A 110 11.86 15.72 -26.06
N ARG A 111 13.18 15.62 -25.80
CA ARG A 111 13.73 15.43 -24.46
C ARG A 111 13.91 16.77 -23.75
N VAL A 112 13.43 16.79 -22.50
CA VAL A 112 13.62 17.92 -21.59
C VAL A 112 14.13 17.42 -20.25
N THR A 113 14.76 18.29 -19.45
CA THR A 113 15.31 17.95 -18.14
C THR A 113 15.43 19.18 -17.25
N GLY A 114 15.57 18.98 -15.94
CA GLY A 114 15.93 20.03 -15.00
C GLY A 114 17.35 19.86 -14.42
N ASP A 115 17.85 18.64 -14.39
CA ASP A 115 19.07 18.24 -13.66
C ASP A 115 20.09 17.44 -14.51
N PHE A 116 19.78 17.13 -15.77
CA PHE A 116 20.55 16.25 -16.66
C PHE A 116 20.71 14.81 -16.16
N VAL A 117 19.83 14.38 -15.27
CA VAL A 117 19.71 13.01 -14.76
C VAL A 117 18.33 12.45 -15.11
N HIS A 118 17.29 13.23 -14.80
CA HIS A 118 15.91 12.85 -15.06
C HIS A 118 15.42 13.53 -16.35
N TYR A 119 15.07 12.71 -17.32
CA TYR A 119 14.61 13.15 -18.62
C TYR A 119 13.13 12.85 -18.83
N PHE A 120 12.43 13.80 -19.45
CA PHE A 120 11.03 13.66 -19.86
C PHE A 120 10.92 13.83 -21.37
N LEU A 121 9.97 13.10 -21.94
CA LEU A 121 9.70 13.07 -23.39
C LEU A 121 8.31 13.61 -23.64
N THR A 122 8.13 14.48 -24.62
CA THR A 122 6.80 14.91 -25.06
C THR A 122 6.03 13.74 -25.66
N ASP A 123 4.78 13.52 -25.22
CA ASP A 123 3.97 12.37 -25.64
C ASP A 123 3.43 12.52 -27.05
N THR A 124 3.09 13.74 -27.42
CA THR A 124 2.45 14.04 -28.71
C THR A 124 3.13 15.20 -29.41
N THR A 125 3.02 15.22 -30.76
CA THR A 125 3.43 16.36 -31.54
C THR A 125 2.47 17.52 -31.32
N ALA A 126 3.00 18.69 -30.89
CA ALA A 126 2.24 19.91 -30.70
C ALA A 126 2.66 21.00 -31.66
N VAL A 127 1.80 21.98 -31.87
CA VAL A 127 2.08 23.12 -32.75
C VAL A 127 1.87 24.41 -31.97
N LEU A 128 2.97 25.18 -31.82
CA LEU A 128 2.88 26.56 -31.38
C LEU A 128 2.49 27.40 -32.59
N TYR A 129 1.26 27.87 -32.63
CA TYR A 129 0.73 28.63 -33.76
C TYR A 129 1.34 30.02 -33.84
N ALA A 130 1.48 30.52 -35.06
CA ALA A 130 1.93 31.87 -35.32
C ALA A 130 1.13 32.91 -34.53
N GLY A 131 1.82 33.78 -33.81
CA GLY A 131 1.24 34.79 -32.94
C GLY A 131 0.98 34.33 -31.49
N SER A 132 1.13 33.05 -31.19
CA SER A 132 1.07 32.52 -29.80
C SER A 132 2.45 32.63 -29.14
N LEU A 133 2.45 32.76 -27.79
CA LEU A 133 3.68 32.83 -26.98
C LEU A 133 4.03 31.53 -26.32
N TYR A 134 3.10 30.57 -26.21
CA TYR A 134 3.32 29.29 -25.58
C TYR A 134 2.41 28.20 -26.16
N VAL A 135 2.77 26.96 -25.86
CA VAL A 135 1.95 25.77 -26.10
C VAL A 135 2.23 24.78 -24.96
N ASP A 136 1.17 24.12 -24.47
CA ASP A 136 1.25 23.12 -23.44
C ASP A 136 1.18 21.72 -24.06
N VAL A 137 2.03 20.80 -23.57
CA VAL A 137 2.18 19.41 -24.07
C VAL A 137 2.38 18.49 -22.90
N GLU A 138 1.69 17.36 -22.90
CA GLU A 138 1.92 16.30 -21.92
C GLU A 138 3.26 15.61 -22.19
N ALA A 139 3.94 15.22 -21.11
CA ALA A 139 5.24 14.57 -21.18
C ALA A 139 5.33 13.48 -20.13
N THR A 140 5.99 12.40 -20.52
CA THR A 140 6.22 11.21 -19.72
C THR A 140 7.72 11.04 -19.47
N ALA A 141 8.11 10.57 -18.30
CA ALA A 141 9.49 10.26 -17.95
C ALA A 141 10.11 9.24 -18.92
N GLU A 142 11.39 9.36 -19.21
CA GLU A 142 12.11 8.44 -20.12
C GLU A 142 12.27 7.04 -19.49
N GLU A 143 12.39 6.98 -18.16
CA GLU A 143 12.46 5.72 -17.39
C GLU A 143 11.40 5.72 -16.31
N GLY A 144 10.94 4.53 -15.95
CA GLY A 144 9.99 4.35 -14.85
C GLY A 144 10.72 4.31 -13.51
N GLY A 145 10.04 4.79 -12.47
CA GLY A 145 10.56 4.78 -11.12
C GLY A 145 10.07 5.96 -10.27
N THR A 146 10.16 5.79 -8.96
CA THR A 146 9.76 6.80 -7.98
C THR A 146 10.69 8.02 -7.97
N ASP A 147 11.91 7.89 -8.47
CA ASP A 147 12.90 8.98 -8.53
C ASP A 147 12.46 10.12 -9.47
N TYR A 148 11.56 9.84 -10.41
CA TYR A 148 10.99 10.80 -11.33
C TYR A 148 9.79 11.58 -10.77
N ASN A 149 9.34 11.28 -9.55
CA ASN A 149 8.24 11.97 -8.89
C ASN A 149 8.74 13.20 -8.09
N ASN A 150 7.78 14.08 -7.77
CA ASN A 150 7.99 15.23 -6.89
C ASN A 150 9.03 16.23 -7.39
N ILE A 151 9.21 16.34 -8.72
CA ILE A 151 9.94 17.45 -9.31
C ILE A 151 8.98 18.64 -9.33
N ASP A 152 9.34 19.71 -8.62
CA ASP A 152 8.48 20.86 -8.43
C ASP A 152 8.20 21.64 -9.74
N GLU A 153 7.12 22.42 -9.74
CA GLU A 153 6.77 23.28 -10.85
C GLU A 153 7.92 24.24 -11.20
N GLY A 154 8.29 24.30 -12.49
CA GLY A 154 9.36 25.17 -13.00
C GLY A 154 10.76 24.59 -12.90
N GLU A 155 10.96 23.41 -12.32
CA GLU A 155 12.30 22.81 -12.23
C GLU A 155 12.76 22.13 -13.53
N ILE A 156 11.83 21.65 -14.37
CA ILE A 156 12.17 21.16 -15.71
C ILE A 156 12.28 22.36 -16.65
N SER A 157 13.51 22.83 -16.90
CA SER A 157 13.78 24.10 -17.55
C SER A 157 14.65 24.03 -18.81
N GLU A 158 15.20 22.86 -19.13
CA GLU A 158 16.17 22.68 -20.19
C GLU A 158 15.65 21.77 -21.31
N ILE A 159 15.78 22.22 -22.57
CA ILE A 159 15.52 21.41 -23.76
C ILE A 159 16.83 20.73 -24.15
N VAL A 160 16.86 19.39 -24.19
CA VAL A 160 18.07 18.64 -24.54
C VAL A 160 18.33 18.69 -26.06
N ASP A 161 17.29 18.42 -26.84
CA ASP A 161 17.39 18.32 -28.29
C ASP A 161 17.04 19.68 -28.95
N VAL A 162 17.77 20.74 -28.58
CA VAL A 162 17.54 22.14 -29.05
C VAL A 162 17.59 22.25 -30.56
N SER A 163 18.37 21.41 -31.24
CA SER A 163 18.48 21.43 -32.71
C SER A 163 17.16 21.13 -33.42
N ASP A 164 16.25 20.42 -32.78
CA ASP A 164 14.96 20.02 -33.34
C ASP A 164 13.92 21.15 -33.27
N VAL A 165 14.13 22.07 -32.32
CA VAL A 165 13.22 23.18 -32.03
C VAL A 165 13.98 24.52 -31.83
N PRO A 166 14.80 24.98 -32.78
CA PRO A 166 15.75 26.09 -32.60
C PRO A 166 15.09 27.47 -32.37
N LEU A 167 13.76 27.56 -32.47
CA LEU A 167 13.00 28.81 -32.31
C LEU A 167 12.31 28.88 -30.92
N LEU A 168 12.43 27.87 -30.09
CA LEU A 168 11.93 27.89 -28.71
C LEU A 168 12.96 28.56 -27.79
N ASP A 169 12.48 29.38 -26.87
CA ASP A 169 13.34 30.09 -25.91
C ASP A 169 13.41 29.35 -24.56
N GLY A 170 12.42 28.54 -24.26
CA GLY A 170 12.42 27.80 -22.98
C GLY A 170 11.29 26.79 -22.85
N VAL A 171 11.42 25.95 -21.81
CA VAL A 171 10.43 25.00 -21.38
C VAL A 171 10.26 25.11 -19.86
N THR A 172 9.10 24.81 -19.35
CA THR A 172 8.83 24.68 -17.91
C THR A 172 7.72 23.67 -17.64
N ASN A 173 7.80 22.89 -16.57
CA ASN A 173 6.67 22.05 -16.14
C ASN A 173 5.67 22.90 -15.35
N LEU A 174 4.39 22.67 -15.60
CA LEU A 174 3.28 23.37 -14.96
C LEU A 174 2.73 22.63 -13.74
N THR A 175 3.02 21.34 -13.64
CA THR A 175 2.54 20.46 -12.57
C THR A 175 3.74 19.75 -11.95
N ILE A 176 3.63 19.44 -10.68
CA ILE A 176 4.58 18.53 -10.01
C ILE A 176 4.50 17.18 -10.73
N THR A 177 5.64 16.54 -10.93
CA THR A 177 5.68 15.21 -11.56
C THR A 177 5.15 14.14 -10.64
N GLU A 178 4.28 13.26 -11.16
CA GLU A 178 3.65 12.19 -10.39
C GLU A 178 3.38 10.95 -11.26
N GLY A 179 3.03 9.81 -10.64
CA GLY A 179 2.67 8.57 -11.33
C GLY A 179 3.83 7.60 -11.55
N GLY A 180 5.06 7.99 -11.26
CA GLY A 180 6.21 7.10 -11.33
C GLY A 180 6.21 6.08 -10.19
N GLY A 181 6.38 4.80 -10.52
CA GLY A 181 6.47 3.71 -9.56
C GLY A 181 7.60 2.76 -9.91
N ASP A 182 8.25 2.21 -8.90
CA ASP A 182 9.31 1.23 -9.09
C ASP A 182 8.75 -0.12 -9.55
N ARG A 183 9.62 -0.95 -10.10
CA ARG A 183 9.27 -2.33 -10.40
C ARG A 183 8.84 -3.02 -9.10
N GLU A 184 7.77 -3.80 -9.17
CA GLU A 184 7.21 -4.50 -8.03
C GLU A 184 8.28 -5.33 -7.30
N GLU A 185 8.40 -5.11 -5.99
CA GLU A 185 9.34 -5.83 -5.15
C GLU A 185 8.89 -7.28 -4.87
N ASP A 186 9.81 -8.11 -4.35
CA ASP A 186 9.57 -9.53 -4.12
C ASP A 186 8.42 -9.79 -3.14
N GLU A 187 8.24 -8.98 -2.11
CA GLU A 187 7.21 -9.24 -1.08
C GLU A 187 5.79 -8.93 -1.58
N PRO A 188 5.48 -7.76 -2.16
CA PRO A 188 4.19 -7.50 -2.81
C PRO A 188 3.87 -8.53 -3.90
N TYR A 189 4.85 -8.88 -4.73
CA TYR A 189 4.68 -9.88 -5.77
C TYR A 189 4.36 -11.27 -5.20
N ARG A 190 5.01 -11.68 -4.13
CA ARG A 190 4.74 -12.94 -3.43
C ARG A 190 3.32 -13.01 -2.89
N GLU A 191 2.81 -11.90 -2.33
CA GLU A 191 1.42 -11.83 -1.88
C GLU A 191 0.45 -11.95 -3.07
N ARG A 192 0.70 -11.29 -4.19
CA ARG A 192 -0.14 -11.44 -5.40
C ARG A 192 -0.14 -12.88 -5.92
N ILE A 193 1.01 -13.57 -5.88
CA ILE A 193 1.08 -14.99 -6.26
C ILE A 193 0.24 -15.86 -5.30
N ARG A 194 0.19 -15.54 -3.98
CA ARG A 194 -0.69 -16.25 -3.03
C ARG A 194 -2.16 -16.00 -3.31
N GLU A 195 -2.50 -14.75 -3.59
CA GLU A 195 -3.87 -14.33 -3.86
C GLU A 195 -4.35 -14.74 -5.26
N ALA A 196 -3.46 -15.21 -6.12
CA ALA A 196 -3.80 -15.60 -7.50
C ALA A 196 -4.88 -16.71 -7.60
N GLU A 197 -5.04 -17.53 -6.56
CA GLU A 197 -6.10 -18.54 -6.53
C GLU A 197 -7.50 -17.87 -6.48
N ASN A 198 -7.58 -16.65 -5.95
CA ASN A 198 -8.84 -15.90 -5.86
C ASN A 198 -9.31 -15.38 -7.21
N LYS A 199 -8.39 -15.16 -8.20
CA LYS A 199 -8.75 -14.70 -9.54
C LYS A 199 -9.62 -15.69 -10.32
N LEU A 200 -9.56 -16.97 -9.96
CA LEU A 200 -10.32 -18.03 -10.63
C LEU A 200 -11.83 -18.01 -10.27
N SER A 201 -12.24 -17.22 -9.28
CA SER A 201 -13.62 -17.13 -8.89
C SER A 201 -14.36 -16.11 -9.75
N THR A 202 -15.23 -16.62 -10.64
CA THR A 202 -16.13 -15.79 -11.47
C THR A 202 -17.38 -15.30 -10.73
N ALA A 203 -17.51 -15.64 -9.42
CA ALA A 203 -18.68 -15.26 -8.62
C ALA A 203 -18.56 -13.87 -7.95
N GLY A 204 -17.48 -13.11 -8.22
CA GLY A 204 -17.26 -11.77 -7.68
C GLY A 204 -17.01 -11.68 -6.17
N PRO A 205 -16.25 -12.60 -5.52
CA PRO A 205 -15.93 -12.45 -4.11
C PRO A 205 -14.99 -11.23 -3.91
N ALA A 206 -15.09 -10.59 -2.75
CA ALA A 206 -14.25 -9.42 -2.42
C ALA A 206 -12.75 -9.68 -2.63
N LYS A 207 -12.28 -10.89 -2.36
CA LYS A 207 -10.88 -11.28 -2.58
C LYS A 207 -10.47 -11.30 -4.05
N ALA A 208 -11.36 -11.66 -4.97
CA ALA A 208 -11.07 -11.61 -6.40
C ALA A 208 -10.90 -10.16 -6.86
N TYR A 209 -11.82 -9.27 -6.47
CA TYR A 209 -11.70 -7.84 -6.77
C TYR A 209 -10.44 -7.22 -6.15
N LYS A 210 -10.10 -7.60 -4.89
CA LYS A 210 -8.85 -7.16 -4.26
C LYS A 210 -7.63 -7.61 -5.07
N TYR A 211 -7.60 -8.86 -5.52
CA TYR A 211 -6.52 -9.36 -6.38
C TYR A 211 -6.36 -8.52 -7.65
N TRP A 212 -7.47 -8.24 -8.35
CA TRP A 212 -7.44 -7.45 -9.58
C TRP A 212 -7.05 -5.98 -9.33
N ALA A 213 -7.50 -5.39 -8.23
CA ALA A 213 -7.09 -4.05 -7.83
C ALA A 213 -5.58 -3.95 -7.59
N LEU A 214 -5.00 -4.93 -6.86
CA LEU A 214 -3.54 -5.01 -6.62
C LEU A 214 -2.75 -5.34 -7.89
N SER A 215 -3.39 -5.93 -8.91
CA SER A 215 -2.75 -6.28 -10.17
C SER A 215 -2.83 -5.18 -11.22
N ALA A 216 -3.60 -4.11 -10.96
CA ALA A 216 -3.85 -3.05 -11.91
C ALA A 216 -2.65 -2.10 -12.07
N ASN A 217 -1.99 -1.78 -10.97
CA ASN A 217 -0.89 -0.82 -10.97
C ASN A 217 0.09 -1.13 -9.83
N SER A 218 1.40 -1.01 -10.07
CA SER A 218 2.46 -1.33 -9.08
C SER A 218 2.45 -0.42 -7.85
N LEU A 219 1.85 0.76 -7.95
CA LEU A 219 1.71 1.69 -6.84
C LEU A 219 0.67 1.25 -5.82
N VAL A 220 -0.29 0.41 -6.20
CA VAL A 220 -1.37 -0.06 -5.31
C VAL A 220 -0.85 -1.16 -4.40
N THR A 221 -0.82 -0.91 -3.09
CA THR A 221 -0.30 -1.84 -2.07
C THR A 221 -1.38 -2.54 -1.29
N ASP A 222 -2.56 -1.94 -1.16
CA ASP A 222 -3.72 -2.56 -0.52
C ASP A 222 -5.02 -2.03 -1.14
N ALA A 223 -6.12 -2.77 -0.98
CA ALA A 223 -7.45 -2.35 -1.40
C ALA A 223 -8.52 -2.96 -0.50
N VAL A 224 -9.52 -2.16 -0.17
CA VAL A 224 -10.74 -2.62 0.50
C VAL A 224 -11.84 -2.74 -0.53
N VAL A 225 -12.56 -3.86 -0.47
CA VAL A 225 -13.69 -4.17 -1.35
C VAL A 225 -14.92 -4.40 -0.50
N GLU A 226 -15.93 -3.61 -0.70
CA GLU A 226 -17.21 -3.72 0.03
C GLU A 226 -18.41 -3.51 -0.90
N SER A 227 -19.60 -3.93 -0.46
CA SER A 227 -20.81 -3.56 -1.13
C SER A 227 -21.11 -2.08 -0.89
N GLU A 228 -21.53 -1.37 -1.93
CA GLU A 228 -22.03 -0.01 -1.79
C GLU A 228 -23.21 0.00 -0.80
N LYS A 229 -23.24 0.98 0.07
CA LYS A 229 -24.28 1.11 1.10
C LYS A 229 -25.17 2.29 0.77
N GLU A 230 -26.46 2.12 0.93
CA GLU A 230 -27.40 3.25 0.89
C GLU A 230 -28.19 3.34 2.19
N THR A 231 -28.57 4.54 2.56
CA THR A 231 -29.42 4.79 3.70
C THR A 231 -30.86 4.96 3.22
N ILE A 232 -31.74 4.10 3.69
CA ILE A 232 -33.17 4.18 3.37
C ILE A 232 -33.92 4.79 4.54
N THR A 233 -34.86 5.69 4.24
CA THR A 233 -35.80 6.24 5.21
C THR A 233 -37.17 5.67 4.93
N ARG A 234 -37.82 5.09 5.94
CA ARG A 234 -39.14 4.45 5.84
C ARG A 234 -40.03 4.89 6.99
N THR A 235 -41.31 4.98 6.69
CA THR A 235 -42.36 5.09 7.72
C THR A 235 -43.08 3.77 7.80
N LEU A 236 -42.94 3.07 8.90
CA LEU A 236 -43.49 1.76 9.14
C LEU A 236 -44.80 1.91 9.89
N LYS A 237 -45.84 1.24 9.43
CA LYS A 237 -47.08 1.11 10.21
C LYS A 237 -46.87 0.15 11.36
N THR A 238 -47.47 0.46 12.50
CA THR A 238 -47.40 -0.38 13.69
C THR A 238 -48.60 -1.34 13.75
N TYR A 239 -48.37 -2.52 14.25
CA TYR A 239 -49.38 -3.51 14.53
C TYR A 239 -49.11 -4.14 15.92
N ALA A 240 -50.09 -4.04 16.80
CA ALA A 240 -50.00 -4.55 18.18
C ALA A 240 -48.72 -4.11 18.95
N GLY A 241 -48.28 -2.84 18.73
CA GLY A 241 -47.07 -2.32 19.36
C GLY A 241 -45.74 -2.69 18.68
N HIS A 242 -45.83 -3.30 17.50
CA HIS A 242 -44.63 -3.68 16.74
C HIS A 242 -44.63 -3.03 15.34
N ALA A 243 -43.45 -2.76 14.80
CA ALA A 243 -43.24 -2.36 13.41
C ALA A 243 -42.23 -3.31 12.74
N PHE A 244 -42.37 -3.54 11.45
CA PHE A 244 -41.61 -4.55 10.72
C PHE A 244 -41.00 -3.96 9.44
N GLN A 245 -39.72 -4.29 9.19
CA GLN A 245 -39.04 -3.99 7.94
C GLN A 245 -38.31 -5.23 7.44
N GLY A 246 -38.77 -5.76 6.30
CA GLY A 246 -38.10 -6.88 5.64
C GLY A 246 -36.92 -6.44 4.79
N GLY A 247 -35.90 -7.30 4.67
CA GLY A 247 -34.75 -7.13 3.78
C GLY A 247 -33.53 -7.89 4.25
N ALA A 248 -33.00 -8.77 3.41
CA ALA A 248 -31.83 -9.60 3.68
C ALA A 248 -30.51 -8.80 3.76
N ASN A 249 -30.50 -7.61 3.25
CA ASN A 249 -29.32 -6.75 3.12
C ASN A 249 -29.32 -5.54 4.06
N LEU A 250 -30.24 -5.50 5.03
CA LEU A 250 -30.29 -4.44 6.02
C LEU A 250 -29.08 -4.49 6.95
N LEU A 251 -28.64 -3.32 7.42
CA LEU A 251 -27.56 -3.13 8.37
C LEU A 251 -28.14 -2.68 9.71
N PRO A 252 -28.50 -3.58 10.62
CA PRO A 252 -29.20 -3.25 11.87
C PRO A 252 -28.44 -2.27 12.77
N ASP A 253 -27.09 -2.30 12.75
CA ASP A 253 -26.25 -1.40 13.54
C ASP A 253 -26.33 0.07 13.11
N THR A 254 -26.92 0.33 11.94
CA THR A 254 -27.15 1.69 11.40
C THR A 254 -28.56 2.21 11.64
N LEU A 255 -29.35 1.48 12.40
CA LEU A 255 -30.75 1.81 12.64
C LEU A 255 -30.90 3.07 13.50
N VAL A 256 -31.60 4.04 12.98
CA VAL A 256 -32.07 5.22 13.72
C VAL A 256 -33.58 5.24 13.68
N VAL A 257 -34.20 5.36 14.83
CA VAL A 257 -35.65 5.45 14.98
C VAL A 257 -36.00 6.86 15.43
N PHE A 258 -37.06 7.46 14.87
CA PHE A 258 -37.43 8.84 15.13
C PHE A 258 -38.75 8.93 15.92
N LEU A 259 -38.80 9.86 16.85
CA LEU A 259 -40.02 10.28 17.54
C LEU A 259 -40.91 11.13 16.60
N SER A 260 -42.14 11.42 17.01
CA SER A 260 -43.08 12.20 16.22
C SER A 260 -42.67 13.66 16.00
N ASP A 261 -41.80 14.19 16.84
CA ASP A 261 -41.22 15.54 16.71
C ASP A 261 -39.98 15.58 15.82
N GLY A 262 -39.52 14.43 15.33
CA GLY A 262 -38.32 14.28 14.48
C GLY A 262 -37.01 14.10 15.24
N SER A 263 -37.03 14.09 16.56
CA SER A 263 -35.84 13.73 17.38
C SER A 263 -35.61 12.23 17.38
N GLU A 264 -34.39 11.79 17.69
CA GLU A 264 -34.04 10.37 17.75
C GLU A 264 -34.61 9.71 19.01
N ALA A 265 -35.17 8.53 18.81
CA ALA A 265 -35.66 7.69 19.90
C ALA A 265 -34.53 6.89 20.54
N THR A 266 -34.63 6.63 21.83
CA THR A 266 -33.58 5.91 22.59
C THR A 266 -33.84 4.40 22.60
N ALA A 267 -32.89 3.62 22.12
CA ALA A 267 -32.92 2.16 22.21
C ALA A 267 -32.99 1.69 23.68
N GLY A 268 -33.79 0.68 23.95
CA GLY A 268 -34.06 0.18 25.31
C GLY A 268 -35.07 0.97 26.12
N ALA A 269 -35.31 2.27 25.83
CA ALA A 269 -36.32 3.10 26.49
C ALA A 269 -37.57 3.23 25.62
N ASP A 270 -37.43 3.67 24.37
CA ASP A 270 -38.53 3.93 23.45
C ASP A 270 -38.82 2.78 22.49
N TYR A 271 -37.82 1.93 22.21
CA TYR A 271 -37.97 0.74 21.39
C TYR A 271 -36.92 -0.31 21.71
N THR A 272 -37.19 -1.55 21.32
CA THR A 272 -36.18 -2.63 21.16
C THR A 272 -36.23 -3.13 19.73
N ALA A 273 -35.05 -3.43 19.15
CA ALA A 273 -34.91 -3.92 17.79
C ALA A 273 -34.35 -5.34 17.80
N GLU A 274 -34.92 -6.22 17.01
CA GLU A 274 -34.44 -7.56 16.75
C GLU A 274 -34.38 -7.79 15.24
N TYR A 275 -33.30 -8.34 14.75
CA TYR A 275 -33.13 -8.71 13.34
C TYR A 275 -32.88 -10.21 13.25
N ALA A 276 -33.88 -10.93 12.76
CA ALA A 276 -33.84 -12.37 12.54
C ALA A 276 -34.57 -12.72 11.26
N ASP A 277 -34.14 -13.78 10.56
CA ASP A 277 -34.77 -14.29 9.34
C ASP A 277 -35.04 -13.19 8.28
N GLU A 278 -34.09 -12.29 8.08
CA GLU A 278 -34.17 -11.15 7.15
C GLU A 278 -35.29 -10.13 7.49
N LEU A 279 -35.77 -10.15 8.72
CA LEU A 279 -36.80 -9.26 9.21
C LEU A 279 -36.31 -8.46 10.42
N LEU A 280 -36.33 -7.14 10.28
CA LEU A 280 -36.18 -6.23 11.41
C LEU A 280 -37.52 -6.06 12.10
N THR A 281 -37.60 -6.41 13.36
CA THR A 281 -38.76 -6.24 14.24
C THR A 281 -38.47 -5.18 15.27
N LEU A 282 -39.26 -4.12 15.30
CA LEU A 282 -39.21 -3.10 16.34
C LEU A 282 -40.36 -3.31 17.32
N SER A 283 -40.06 -3.47 18.58
CA SER A 283 -41.06 -3.47 19.66
C SER A 283 -41.05 -2.08 20.32
N LEU A 284 -42.18 -1.38 20.23
CA LEU A 284 -42.29 0.01 20.63
C LEU A 284 -42.69 0.13 22.10
N SER A 285 -42.02 1.04 22.83
CA SER A 285 -42.21 1.32 24.26
C SER A 285 -42.08 2.80 24.53
N GLY A 286 -42.04 3.23 25.76
CA GLY A 286 -41.79 4.61 26.17
C GLY A 286 -42.56 5.66 25.35
N SER A 287 -41.85 6.60 24.77
CA SER A 287 -42.44 7.68 23.96
C SER A 287 -43.06 7.21 22.65
N LEU A 288 -42.74 6.01 22.18
CA LEU A 288 -43.32 5.38 20.98
C LEU A 288 -44.47 4.42 21.29
N ALA A 289 -44.80 4.22 22.58
CA ALA A 289 -45.87 3.33 22.96
C ALA A 289 -47.22 3.80 22.38
N GLY A 290 -47.87 2.92 21.60
CA GLY A 290 -49.15 3.22 20.97
C GLY A 290 -49.09 4.10 19.70
N ALA A 291 -47.90 4.39 19.18
CA ALA A 291 -47.75 5.09 17.91
C ALA A 291 -48.36 4.27 16.77
N GLU A 292 -49.12 4.89 15.88
CA GLU A 292 -49.73 4.23 14.70
C GLU A 292 -48.71 3.99 13.59
N ALA A 293 -47.61 4.76 13.58
CA ALA A 293 -46.52 4.60 12.66
C ALA A 293 -45.20 5.12 13.28
N VAL A 294 -44.09 4.56 12.87
CA VAL A 294 -42.75 4.95 13.30
C VAL A 294 -41.88 5.20 12.05
N LYS A 295 -41.13 6.32 12.08
CA LYS A 295 -40.15 6.65 11.03
C LYS A 295 -38.80 6.05 11.43
N ILE A 296 -38.21 5.35 10.48
CA ILE A 296 -36.88 4.78 10.65
C ILE A 296 -35.96 5.22 9.53
N GLN A 297 -34.67 5.22 9.83
CA GLN A 297 -33.57 5.33 8.89
C GLN A 297 -32.64 4.15 9.14
N ILE A 298 -32.33 3.39 8.08
CA ILE A 298 -31.47 2.21 8.19
C ILE A 298 -30.63 2.06 6.92
N GLY A 299 -29.38 1.66 7.12
CA GLY A 299 -28.50 1.30 6.01
C GLY A 299 -28.86 -0.04 5.40
N ARG A 300 -28.59 -0.20 4.13
CA ARG A 300 -28.59 -1.51 3.46
C ARG A 300 -27.45 -1.63 2.47
N ASN A 301 -26.94 -2.85 2.28
CA ASN A 301 -26.01 -3.16 1.21
C ASN A 301 -26.76 -3.23 -0.13
N MET A 302 -26.18 -2.67 -1.17
CA MET A 302 -26.73 -2.70 -2.53
C MET A 302 -26.15 -3.91 -3.27
N TYR A 303 -26.98 -4.93 -3.53
CA TYR A 303 -26.54 -6.09 -4.31
C TYR A 303 -26.11 -5.70 -5.73
N GLY A 304 -25.02 -6.31 -6.21
CA GLY A 304 -24.44 -6.03 -7.51
C GLY A 304 -23.76 -4.67 -7.62
N ARG A 305 -23.54 -3.98 -6.50
CA ARG A 305 -22.75 -2.76 -6.47
C ARG A 305 -21.52 -2.97 -5.58
N VAL A 306 -20.36 -2.91 -6.22
CA VAL A 306 -19.05 -3.19 -5.60
C VAL A 306 -18.28 -1.88 -5.56
N LYS A 307 -17.93 -1.45 -4.34
CA LYS A 307 -17.06 -0.30 -4.09
C LYS A 307 -15.66 -0.81 -3.76
N ILE A 308 -14.67 -0.30 -4.48
CA ILE A 308 -13.25 -0.61 -4.27
C ILE A 308 -12.54 0.67 -3.86
N VAL A 309 -11.77 0.59 -2.79
CA VAL A 309 -10.97 1.71 -2.28
C VAL A 309 -9.51 1.24 -2.22
N PRO A 310 -8.68 1.61 -3.20
CA PRO A 310 -7.26 1.30 -3.21
C PRO A 310 -6.43 2.29 -2.40
N ILE A 311 -5.25 1.89 -1.94
CA ILE A 311 -4.22 2.76 -1.35
C ILE A 311 -2.87 2.47 -1.97
N CYS A 312 -2.05 3.50 -2.13
CA CYS A 312 -0.70 3.39 -2.66
C CYS A 312 0.36 3.23 -1.57
N ALA A 313 1.57 2.87 -1.98
CA ALA A 313 2.72 2.71 -1.10
C ALA A 313 2.95 3.93 -0.22
N GLY A 314 3.33 3.70 1.04
CA GLY A 314 3.54 4.78 2.03
C GLY A 314 2.27 5.53 2.44
N GLY A 315 1.07 4.98 2.17
CA GLY A 315 -0.20 5.61 2.52
C GLY A 315 -0.58 6.79 1.63
N GLN A 316 0.00 6.86 0.44
CA GLN A 316 -0.35 7.89 -0.54
C GLN A 316 -1.74 7.63 -1.11
N ILE A 317 -2.48 8.70 -1.32
CA ILE A 317 -3.79 8.66 -1.96
C ILE A 317 -3.57 8.41 -3.45
N PRO A 318 -4.25 7.41 -4.06
CA PRO A 318 -4.14 7.16 -5.49
C PRO A 318 -4.52 8.37 -6.34
N SER A 319 -3.74 8.63 -7.38
CA SER A 319 -4.09 9.63 -8.41
C SER A 319 -5.30 9.20 -9.22
N GLU A 320 -5.91 10.12 -9.98
CA GLU A 320 -7.03 9.79 -10.86
C GLU A 320 -6.66 8.71 -11.88
N GLU A 321 -5.42 8.68 -12.35
CA GLU A 321 -4.91 7.67 -13.29
C GLU A 321 -4.87 6.28 -12.64
N VAL A 322 -4.30 6.17 -11.45
CA VAL A 322 -4.28 4.90 -10.69
C VAL A 322 -5.70 4.39 -10.40
N LEU A 323 -6.63 5.29 -10.04
CA LEU A 323 -8.04 4.93 -9.84
C LEU A 323 -8.68 4.42 -11.15
N ALA A 324 -8.34 5.03 -12.29
CA ALA A 324 -8.81 4.59 -13.60
C ALA A 324 -8.26 3.21 -13.98
N ASP A 325 -6.98 2.94 -13.71
CA ASP A 325 -6.36 1.63 -13.93
C ASP A 325 -7.05 0.54 -13.12
N VAL A 326 -7.28 0.80 -11.82
CA VAL A 326 -8.00 -0.13 -10.93
C VAL A 326 -9.43 -0.36 -11.42
N LEU A 327 -10.12 0.70 -11.85
CA LEU A 327 -11.48 0.58 -12.39
C LEU A 327 -11.47 -0.26 -13.68
N ALA A 328 -10.54 -0.02 -14.59
CA ALA A 328 -10.43 -0.77 -15.85
C ALA A 328 -10.17 -2.26 -15.59
N ALA A 329 -9.23 -2.58 -14.71
CA ALA A 329 -8.89 -3.97 -14.36
C ALA A 329 -10.06 -4.71 -13.68
N CYS A 330 -10.76 -4.04 -12.74
CA CYS A 330 -11.87 -4.65 -12.00
C CYS A 330 -13.20 -4.69 -12.76
N SER A 331 -13.36 -3.87 -13.82
CA SER A 331 -14.57 -3.78 -14.64
C SER A 331 -14.50 -4.59 -15.93
N ALA A 332 -13.37 -5.24 -16.22
CA ALA A 332 -13.18 -6.04 -17.43
C ALA A 332 -14.26 -7.17 -17.52
N ASP A 333 -14.73 -7.44 -18.73
CA ASP A 333 -15.87 -8.36 -18.95
C ASP A 333 -15.55 -9.82 -18.57
N ASP A 334 -14.29 -10.20 -18.54
CA ASP A 334 -13.77 -11.52 -18.13
C ASP A 334 -13.48 -11.60 -16.60
N VAL A 335 -13.54 -10.48 -15.90
CA VAL A 335 -13.25 -10.38 -14.47
C VAL A 335 -14.51 -10.26 -13.64
N ARG A 336 -15.39 -9.34 -13.97
CA ARG A 336 -16.60 -9.06 -13.18
C ARG A 336 -17.79 -9.93 -13.59
N PRO A 337 -18.66 -10.33 -12.65
CA PRO A 337 -19.99 -10.82 -12.96
C PRO A 337 -20.81 -9.79 -13.77
N LEU A 338 -21.64 -10.25 -14.70
CA LEU A 338 -22.46 -9.36 -15.55
C LEU A 338 -23.38 -8.43 -14.77
N THR A 339 -23.74 -8.81 -13.55
CA THR A 339 -24.64 -8.04 -12.67
C THR A 339 -23.94 -6.99 -11.84
N ASP A 340 -22.61 -7.04 -11.74
CA ASP A 340 -21.87 -6.17 -10.85
C ASP A 340 -21.54 -4.83 -11.51
N MET A 341 -21.86 -3.77 -10.80
CA MET A 341 -21.44 -2.41 -11.10
C MET A 341 -20.30 -2.05 -10.16
N VAL A 342 -19.11 -1.87 -10.72
CA VAL A 342 -17.89 -1.57 -9.96
C VAL A 342 -17.68 -0.06 -9.92
N THR A 343 -17.41 0.46 -8.72
CA THR A 343 -16.97 1.85 -8.47
C THR A 343 -15.63 1.83 -7.75
N VAL A 344 -14.76 2.76 -8.12
CA VAL A 344 -13.44 2.93 -7.46
C VAL A 344 -13.35 4.34 -6.93
N GLU A 345 -13.04 4.48 -5.66
CA GLU A 345 -12.95 5.77 -4.98
C GLU A 345 -11.64 5.89 -4.18
N ALA A 346 -11.13 7.10 -4.05
CA ALA A 346 -10.00 7.36 -3.17
C ALA A 346 -10.38 7.15 -1.70
N PRO A 347 -9.44 6.73 -0.83
CA PRO A 347 -9.70 6.57 0.59
C PRO A 347 -9.99 7.93 1.26
N GLU A 348 -10.83 7.89 2.28
CA GLU A 348 -10.98 9.01 3.22
C GLU A 348 -9.70 9.12 4.07
N THR A 349 -9.34 10.34 4.45
CA THR A 349 -8.15 10.58 5.29
C THR A 349 -8.55 11.05 6.68
N HIS A 350 -7.94 10.46 7.70
CA HIS A 350 -8.01 10.94 9.07
C HIS A 350 -6.63 11.43 9.52
N GLU A 351 -6.50 12.74 9.71
CA GLU A 351 -5.21 13.35 10.08
C GLU A 351 -4.94 13.17 11.58
N TYR A 352 -3.67 12.88 11.91
CA TYR A 352 -3.20 12.81 13.30
C TYR A 352 -1.88 13.53 13.50
N ASP A 353 -1.65 14.03 14.72
CA ASP A 353 -0.40 14.65 15.14
C ASP A 353 0.42 13.67 15.98
N ILE A 354 1.73 13.91 16.10
CA ILE A 354 2.60 13.19 17.04
C ILE A 354 3.13 14.17 18.08
N GLU A 355 2.80 13.90 19.36
CA GLU A 355 3.32 14.62 20.51
C GLU A 355 3.74 13.63 21.59
N LEU A 356 5.03 13.58 21.90
CA LEU A 356 5.58 12.62 22.85
C LEU A 356 6.81 13.16 23.58
N THR A 357 7.12 12.53 24.70
CA THR A 357 8.36 12.73 25.44
C THR A 357 8.99 11.37 25.72
N TYR A 358 10.27 11.20 25.40
CA TYR A 358 10.98 9.97 25.71
C TYR A 358 12.21 10.25 26.59
N TYR A 359 12.69 9.21 27.23
CA TYR A 359 13.79 9.30 28.19
C TYR A 359 14.86 8.28 27.84
N THR A 360 16.10 8.69 27.94
CA THR A 360 17.25 7.84 27.71
C THR A 360 18.36 8.07 28.75
N THR A 361 19.40 7.26 28.74
CA THR A 361 20.60 7.47 29.56
C THR A 361 21.59 8.38 28.82
N LYS A 362 22.39 9.16 29.55
CA LYS A 362 23.42 10.02 28.93
C LYS A 362 24.41 9.27 28.06
N ALA A 363 24.65 8.00 28.36
CA ALA A 363 25.57 7.17 27.59
C ALA A 363 25.07 6.85 26.17
N ASN A 364 23.75 6.73 26.01
CA ASN A 364 23.09 6.29 24.76
C ASN A 364 22.28 7.42 24.10
N GLU A 365 22.38 8.67 24.58
CA GLU A 365 21.52 9.77 24.15
C GLU A 365 21.58 10.00 22.64
N SER A 366 22.76 10.14 22.07
CA SER A 366 22.92 10.40 20.63
C SER A 366 22.40 9.28 19.74
N GLU A 367 22.60 8.03 20.16
CA GLU A 367 22.16 6.86 19.43
C GLU A 367 20.64 6.70 19.49
N VAL A 368 20.05 6.86 20.69
CA VAL A 368 18.59 6.78 20.86
C VAL A 368 17.88 7.92 20.11
N VAL A 369 18.42 9.14 20.11
CA VAL A 369 17.86 10.26 19.32
C VAL A 369 17.87 9.89 17.84
N GLN A 370 18.96 9.35 17.31
CA GLN A 370 19.02 8.93 15.91
C GLN A 370 18.03 7.80 15.61
N ASN A 371 17.89 6.82 16.51
CA ASN A 371 16.99 5.68 16.33
C ASN A 371 15.50 6.06 16.49
N VAL A 372 15.19 7.12 17.21
CA VAL A 372 13.79 7.57 17.42
C VAL A 372 13.38 8.63 16.39
N GLU A 373 14.21 9.68 16.19
CA GLU A 373 13.89 10.88 15.44
C GLU A 373 14.59 10.99 14.08
N GLY A 374 15.67 10.21 13.87
CA GLY A 374 16.43 10.20 12.62
C GLY A 374 15.61 9.67 11.46
N SER A 375 16.10 9.91 10.25
CA SER A 375 15.46 9.39 9.03
C SER A 375 15.40 7.86 9.07
N GLY A 376 14.21 7.29 8.87
CA GLY A 376 13.95 5.86 9.02
C GLY A 376 13.90 5.35 10.47
N GLY A 377 13.90 6.26 11.45
CA GLY A 377 13.79 5.92 12.88
C GLY A 377 12.38 5.49 13.29
N ALA A 378 12.19 5.25 14.60
CA ALA A 378 10.94 4.71 15.16
C ALA A 378 9.69 5.49 14.76
N ILE A 379 9.78 6.83 14.69
CA ILE A 379 8.65 7.69 14.33
C ILE A 379 8.32 7.53 12.84
N ASP A 380 9.31 7.55 11.96
CA ASP A 380 9.11 7.36 10.53
C ASP A 380 8.59 5.96 10.22
N GLN A 381 9.12 4.94 10.90
CA GLN A 381 8.61 3.56 10.81
C GLN A 381 7.14 3.44 11.25
N TYR A 382 6.76 4.18 12.30
CA TYR A 382 5.36 4.23 12.74
C TYR A 382 4.46 4.92 11.71
N ILE A 383 4.88 6.08 11.17
CA ILE A 383 4.12 6.83 10.16
C ILE A 383 3.88 5.97 8.94
N ASN A 384 4.93 5.31 8.43
CA ASN A 384 4.83 4.42 7.28
C ASN A 384 3.92 3.22 7.56
N TRP A 385 4.07 2.59 8.72
CA TRP A 385 3.22 1.46 9.10
C TRP A 385 1.75 1.86 9.26
N GLN A 386 1.47 2.99 9.93
CA GLN A 386 0.12 3.47 10.18
C GLN A 386 -0.60 3.88 8.89
N GLY A 387 0.14 4.46 7.93
CA GLY A 387 -0.41 4.86 6.64
C GLY A 387 -0.45 3.75 5.57
N SER A 388 0.17 2.59 5.80
CA SER A 388 0.35 1.58 4.75
C SER A 388 -0.88 0.75 4.41
N THR A 389 -1.88 0.71 5.28
CA THR A 389 -3.07 -0.14 5.16
C THR A 389 -4.34 0.62 5.49
N LEU A 390 -5.41 0.27 4.79
CA LEU A 390 -6.77 0.74 5.11
C LEU A 390 -7.33 0.01 6.34
N ASN A 391 -8.32 0.62 7.01
CA ASN A 391 -8.98 0.04 8.20
C ASN A 391 -8.00 -0.27 9.34
N GLN A 392 -6.94 0.51 9.46
CA GLN A 392 -5.98 0.38 10.55
C GLN A 392 -6.17 1.49 11.56
N ASP A 393 -6.71 1.16 12.73
CA ASP A 393 -6.92 2.10 13.81
C ASP A 393 -5.62 2.81 14.21
N ILE A 394 -5.72 4.08 14.57
CA ILE A 394 -4.58 4.84 15.06
C ILE A 394 -4.20 4.27 16.43
N ASN A 395 -3.05 3.58 16.48
CA ASN A 395 -2.61 2.85 17.67
C ASN A 395 -1.34 3.45 18.28
N PRO A 396 -1.45 4.23 19.39
CA PRO A 396 -0.30 4.79 20.07
C PRO A 396 0.63 3.74 20.72
N ASP A 397 0.12 2.54 21.00
CA ASP A 397 0.94 1.50 21.63
C ASP A 397 1.93 0.87 20.65
N GLU A 398 1.63 0.86 19.36
CA GLU A 398 2.60 0.47 18.34
C GLU A 398 3.73 1.49 18.22
N LEU A 399 3.43 2.80 18.31
CA LEU A 399 4.45 3.84 18.39
C LEU A 399 5.34 3.65 19.63
N ARG A 400 4.72 3.36 20.79
CA ARG A 400 5.43 3.07 22.04
C ARG A 400 6.37 1.88 21.90
N LYS A 401 5.88 0.78 21.30
CA LYS A 401 6.68 -0.42 21.05
C LYS A 401 7.91 -0.11 20.23
N ARG A 402 7.76 0.61 19.11
CA ARG A 402 8.87 0.96 18.22
C ARG A 402 9.91 1.87 18.88
N ILE A 403 9.50 2.78 19.76
CA ILE A 403 10.42 3.67 20.48
C ILE A 403 11.19 2.91 21.58
N LEU A 404 10.55 1.98 22.29
CA LEU A 404 11.15 1.24 23.39
C LEU A 404 11.96 0.03 22.91
N CYS A 405 11.48 -0.64 21.88
CA CYS A 405 12.04 -1.89 21.36
C CYS A 405 12.10 -1.83 19.83
N PRO A 406 13.05 -1.11 19.25
CA PRO A 406 13.22 -1.08 17.80
C PRO A 406 13.55 -2.49 17.29
N ASP A 407 12.72 -3.03 16.39
CA ASP A 407 12.79 -4.40 15.90
C ASP A 407 13.07 -4.51 14.40
N TRP A 408 13.35 -3.38 13.72
CA TRP A 408 13.60 -3.33 12.29
C TRP A 408 15.07 -3.52 11.88
N ALA A 409 15.98 -3.50 12.84
CA ALA A 409 17.39 -3.87 12.64
C ALA A 409 17.99 -4.44 13.94
N ASP A 410 18.94 -5.34 13.78
CA ASP A 410 19.66 -5.94 14.90
C ASP A 410 20.50 -4.89 15.65
N ASP A 411 20.59 -5.03 16.98
CA ASP A 411 21.40 -4.20 17.88
C ASP A 411 21.00 -2.72 18.06
N LEU A 412 19.77 -2.31 17.67
CA LEU A 412 19.29 -0.95 17.94
C LEU A 412 18.93 -0.75 19.41
N ILE A 413 19.37 0.40 19.96
CA ILE A 413 19.04 0.79 21.34
C ILE A 413 17.81 1.69 21.32
N GLY A 414 16.74 1.27 22.03
CA GLY A 414 15.53 2.04 22.24
C GLY A 414 15.60 2.96 23.45
N ALA A 415 14.57 3.80 23.59
CA ALA A 415 14.40 4.65 24.78
C ALA A 415 14.06 3.80 26.02
N THR A 416 14.43 4.29 27.20
CA THR A 416 14.12 3.60 28.47
C THR A 416 12.67 3.80 28.91
N ARG A 417 12.04 4.89 28.49
CA ARG A 417 10.65 5.25 28.80
C ARG A 417 10.11 6.20 27.74
N VAL A 418 8.84 6.10 27.44
CA VAL A 418 8.11 7.05 26.56
C VAL A 418 6.78 7.44 27.15
N GLN A 419 6.40 8.71 27.00
CA GLN A 419 5.08 9.23 27.28
C GLN A 419 4.51 9.83 26.00
N ILE A 420 3.46 9.22 25.48
CA ILE A 420 2.75 9.66 24.27
C ILE A 420 1.54 10.49 24.72
N ILE A 421 1.41 11.69 24.17
CA ILE A 421 0.29 12.60 24.36
C ILE A 421 -0.63 12.50 23.13
N LYS A 422 -0.02 12.44 21.94
CA LYS A 422 -0.65 12.18 20.65
C LYS A 422 0.17 11.18 19.85
N PRO A 423 -0.46 10.34 19.01
CA PRO A 423 -1.91 10.25 18.82
C PRO A 423 -2.62 9.57 20.01
N GLU A 424 -3.93 9.82 20.12
CA GLU A 424 -4.83 9.00 20.93
C GLU A 424 -5.33 7.81 20.10
N TYR A 425 -5.74 6.72 20.76
CA TYR A 425 -6.37 5.59 20.07
C TYR A 425 -7.65 6.07 19.37
N THR A 426 -7.74 5.82 18.07
CA THR A 426 -8.90 6.22 17.26
C THR A 426 -9.27 5.09 16.31
N GLU A 427 -10.52 4.63 16.41
CA GLU A 427 -11.08 3.66 15.47
C GLU A 427 -11.35 4.32 14.12
N LEU A 428 -10.95 3.67 13.04
CA LEU A 428 -11.16 4.15 11.67
C LEU A 428 -12.16 3.27 10.93
N ASN A 429 -12.86 3.88 9.98
CA ASN A 429 -13.73 3.14 9.07
C ASN A 429 -12.91 2.30 8.06
N SER A 430 -13.54 1.28 7.48
CA SER A 430 -12.91 0.35 6.53
C SER A 430 -12.24 1.03 5.33
N THR A 431 -12.73 2.20 4.92
CA THR A 431 -12.27 2.95 3.75
C THR A 431 -11.40 4.17 4.12
N THR A 432 -11.03 4.30 5.39
CA THR A 432 -10.27 5.44 5.90
C THR A 432 -8.81 5.04 6.13
N VAL A 433 -7.89 5.93 5.76
CA VAL A 433 -6.46 5.82 6.05
C VAL A 433 -6.03 6.90 7.04
N ALA A 434 -5.16 6.54 7.98
CA ALA A 434 -4.54 7.49 8.88
C ALA A 434 -3.40 8.25 8.16
N LYS A 435 -3.46 9.57 8.18
CA LYS A 435 -2.45 10.44 7.56
C LYS A 435 -1.76 11.29 8.60
N PHE A 436 -0.43 11.26 8.63
CA PHE A 436 0.32 12.15 9.49
C PHE A 436 0.19 13.61 9.00
N SER A 437 -0.20 14.53 9.90
CA SER A 437 -0.46 15.95 9.57
C SER A 437 0.81 16.80 9.34
N GLY A 438 2.00 16.20 9.52
CA GLY A 438 3.27 16.94 9.51
C GLY A 438 3.63 17.59 10.84
N LYS A 439 2.75 17.57 11.85
CA LYS A 439 3.02 18.19 13.17
C LYS A 439 3.62 17.17 14.13
N LYS A 440 4.92 17.31 14.36
CA LYS A 440 5.71 16.49 15.29
C LYS A 440 6.26 17.36 16.43
N THR A 441 5.95 17.00 17.68
CA THR A 441 6.53 17.61 18.88
C THR A 441 7.14 16.51 19.74
N VAL A 442 8.47 16.46 19.80
CA VAL A 442 9.24 15.45 20.54
C VAL A 442 10.11 16.16 21.57
N LYS A 443 10.15 15.61 22.79
CA LYS A 443 10.93 16.17 23.93
C LYS A 443 11.71 15.09 24.64
#